data_2300c9775de0d85f6fb148d94be7f8f2
#
_entry.id   2300c9775de0d85f6fb148d94be7f8f2
#
_cell.length_a   1.000
_cell.length_b   1.000
_cell.length_c   1.000
_cell.angle_alpha   90.00
_cell.angle_beta   90.00
_cell.angle_gamma   90.00
#
_symmetry.space_group_name_H-M   'P 1'
#
loop_
_entity.id
_entity.type
_entity.pdbx_description
1 polymer ?
#
loop_
_entity_poly.entity_id
_entity_poly.type
_entity_poly.pdbx_seq_one_letter_code
_entity_poly.pdbx_strand_id
1 'polypeptide(L)'
;MSKRYFYGRVSAKDQNLARQLESARQYKNIDRVFKDKQSGKDFNRDEYQEMKTILQPGDEVVVHALDRLGRNKEGIKEELAWFKEHGVIVRILNVPTTLIEYPEGQEWLMEMVNNILIEVLGAFAEQERENIRKRQAEGIAAMPVDEKGRRVSTKPGKKGSVYGRKEKRPDNFEEVLRRQKAGELTLKEALAEVGVGRTRWYELAREVAG
;
A
#
# COMPACT_ATOMS: atom_id res chain seq x y z
N MET A 1 -28.46 -22.21 -4.44
CA MET A 1 -28.64 -20.97 -3.65
C MET A 1 -27.35 -20.21 -3.66
N SER A 2 -27.36 -18.94 -4.03
CA SER A 2 -26.19 -18.08 -3.98
C SER A 2 -25.75 -17.85 -2.53
N LYS A 3 -24.45 -17.89 -2.29
CA LYS A 3 -23.84 -17.67 -0.97
C LYS A 3 -23.27 -16.26 -0.89
N ARG A 4 -23.16 -15.73 0.32
CA ARG A 4 -22.55 -14.42 0.60
C ARG A 4 -21.32 -14.59 1.44
N TYR A 5 -20.22 -14.10 0.92
CA TYR A 5 -18.93 -14.15 1.57
C TYR A 5 -18.49 -12.74 1.94
N PHE A 6 -18.14 -12.52 3.19
CA PHE A 6 -17.55 -11.25 3.58
C PHE A 6 -16.05 -11.35 3.55
N TYR A 7 -15.41 -10.41 2.86
CA TYR A 7 -13.97 -10.25 2.90
C TYR A 7 -13.56 -8.99 3.65
N GLY A 8 -12.76 -9.16 4.71
CA GLY A 8 -12.22 -8.08 5.51
C GLY A 8 -10.70 -8.10 5.58
N ARG A 9 -10.07 -6.94 5.31
CA ARG A 9 -8.63 -6.79 5.44
C ARG A 9 -8.28 -5.76 6.50
N VAL A 10 -7.37 -6.13 7.40
CA VAL A 10 -6.88 -5.25 8.47
C VAL A 10 -5.35 -5.12 8.39
N SER A 11 -4.84 -3.93 8.66
CA SER A 11 -3.42 -3.73 8.94
C SER A 11 -3.12 -4.08 10.40
N ALA A 12 -1.84 -4.31 10.76
CA ALA A 12 -1.43 -4.72 12.11
C ALA A 12 -1.88 -3.78 13.25
N LYS A 13 -2.35 -2.57 12.92
CA LYS A 13 -2.81 -1.53 13.86
C LYS A 13 -4.32 -1.34 13.90
N ASP A 14 -5.11 -2.02 13.06
CA ASP A 14 -6.53 -1.75 12.93
C ASP A 14 -7.38 -2.56 13.92
N GLN A 15 -7.95 -1.86 14.89
CA GLN A 15 -9.08 -2.33 15.73
C GLN A 15 -10.41 -2.38 14.96
N ASN A 16 -10.42 -2.18 13.64
CA ASN A 16 -11.61 -1.87 12.85
C ASN A 16 -12.29 -3.08 12.20
N LEU A 17 -11.81 -4.32 12.41
CA LEU A 17 -12.44 -5.50 11.81
C LEU A 17 -13.84 -5.76 12.40
N ALA A 18 -14.00 -5.58 13.71
CA ALA A 18 -15.29 -5.76 14.36
C ALA A 18 -16.38 -4.84 13.77
N ARG A 19 -16.02 -3.57 13.51
CA ARG A 19 -16.92 -2.60 12.87
C ARG A 19 -17.27 -2.98 11.43
N GLN A 20 -16.29 -3.47 10.66
CA GLN A 20 -16.52 -3.93 9.29
C GLN A 20 -17.47 -5.14 9.25
N LEU A 21 -17.28 -6.09 10.17
CA LEU A 21 -18.14 -7.26 10.31
C LEU A 21 -19.56 -6.88 10.75
N GLU A 22 -19.67 -5.92 11.66
CA GLU A 22 -20.98 -5.44 12.10
C GLU A 22 -21.75 -4.79 10.96
N SER A 23 -21.11 -3.95 10.15
CA SER A 23 -21.71 -3.36 8.95
C SER A 23 -22.14 -4.44 7.93
N ALA A 24 -21.37 -5.51 7.79
CA ALA A 24 -21.72 -6.61 6.89
C ALA A 24 -22.96 -7.39 7.39
N ARG A 25 -23.05 -7.65 8.69
CA ARG A 25 -24.22 -8.32 9.31
C ARG A 25 -25.50 -7.50 9.20
N GLN A 26 -25.37 -6.17 9.30
CA GLN A 26 -26.51 -5.25 9.13
C GLN A 26 -27.01 -5.22 7.68
N TYR A 27 -26.14 -5.50 6.71
CA TYR A 27 -26.51 -5.53 5.30
C TYR A 27 -27.37 -6.76 4.96
N LYS A 28 -26.86 -7.97 5.17
CA LYS A 28 -27.52 -9.26 4.93
C LYS A 28 -26.81 -10.39 5.68
N ASN A 29 -27.45 -11.56 5.73
CA ASN A 29 -26.80 -12.75 6.27
C ASN A 29 -25.53 -13.08 5.47
N ILE A 30 -24.42 -13.26 6.19
CA ILE A 30 -23.12 -13.66 5.65
C ILE A 30 -22.90 -15.14 5.97
N ASP A 31 -22.66 -15.96 4.95
CA ASP A 31 -22.46 -17.40 5.09
C ASP A 31 -21.06 -17.72 5.62
N ARG A 32 -20.04 -17.01 5.14
CA ARG A 32 -18.66 -17.18 5.60
C ARG A 32 -17.87 -15.86 5.55
N VAL A 33 -16.94 -15.73 6.49
CA VAL A 33 -16.08 -14.55 6.65
C VAL A 33 -14.63 -14.94 6.41
N PHE A 34 -13.95 -14.20 5.53
CA PHE A 34 -12.53 -14.29 5.24
C PHE A 34 -11.81 -13.04 5.73
N LYS A 35 -10.63 -13.19 6.35
CA LYS A 35 -9.93 -12.07 7.01
C LYS A 35 -8.43 -12.19 6.81
N ASP A 36 -7.83 -11.22 6.14
CA ASP A 36 -6.39 -11.13 6.05
C ASP A 36 -5.83 -10.01 6.93
N LYS A 37 -4.72 -10.29 7.59
CA LYS A 37 -3.96 -9.33 8.38
C LYS A 37 -2.70 -8.93 7.62
N GLN A 38 -2.87 -8.32 6.47
CA GLN A 38 -1.78 -7.99 5.56
C GLN A 38 -1.93 -6.61 4.91
N SER A 39 -0.83 -6.12 4.33
CA SER A 39 -0.82 -4.89 3.52
C SER A 39 -1.66 -5.07 2.25
N GLY A 40 -2.32 -3.99 1.81
CA GLY A 40 -3.08 -3.98 0.55
C GLY A 40 -2.23 -3.76 -0.70
N LYS A 41 -0.94 -4.09 -0.69
CA LYS A 41 -0.02 -3.86 -1.82
C LYS A 41 -0.26 -4.84 -2.97
N ASP A 42 -0.57 -6.08 -2.64
CA ASP A 42 -0.81 -7.17 -3.59
C ASP A 42 -2.04 -7.99 -3.16
N PHE A 43 -2.40 -8.99 -3.96
CA PHE A 43 -3.54 -9.89 -3.73
C PHE A 43 -3.09 -11.30 -3.35
N ASN A 44 -1.80 -11.52 -3.11
CA ASN A 44 -1.27 -12.81 -2.64
C ASN A 44 -1.51 -12.92 -1.12
N ARG A 45 -2.74 -13.24 -0.73
CA ARG A 45 -3.23 -13.33 0.64
C ARG A 45 -3.99 -14.65 0.79
N ASP A 46 -3.66 -15.39 1.83
CA ASP A 46 -4.12 -16.77 1.97
C ASP A 46 -5.65 -16.89 2.03
N GLU A 47 -6.30 -16.12 2.87
CA GLU A 47 -7.77 -16.12 3.03
C GLU A 47 -8.48 -15.59 1.77
N TYR A 48 -7.90 -14.57 1.10
CA TYR A 48 -8.43 -14.05 -0.14
C TYR A 48 -8.36 -15.08 -1.27
N GLN A 49 -7.25 -15.77 -1.40
CA GLN A 49 -7.10 -16.82 -2.40
C GLN A 49 -7.99 -18.01 -2.08
N GLU A 50 -8.08 -18.45 -0.83
CA GLU A 50 -9.03 -19.49 -0.41
C GLU A 50 -10.46 -19.10 -0.77
N MET A 51 -10.89 -17.87 -0.50
CA MET A 51 -12.20 -17.38 -0.90
C MET A 51 -12.43 -17.55 -2.41
N LYS A 52 -11.45 -17.12 -3.23
CA LYS A 52 -11.56 -17.25 -4.72
C LYS A 52 -11.73 -18.69 -5.19
N THR A 53 -11.14 -19.67 -4.50
CA THR A 53 -11.25 -21.09 -4.91
C THR A 53 -12.64 -21.70 -4.70
N ILE A 54 -13.42 -21.12 -3.78
CA ILE A 54 -14.75 -21.68 -3.43
C ILE A 54 -15.92 -20.90 -4.04
N LEU A 55 -15.66 -19.74 -4.62
CA LEU A 55 -16.69 -18.90 -5.25
C LEU A 55 -17.30 -19.60 -6.47
N GLN A 56 -18.61 -19.49 -6.60
CA GLN A 56 -19.40 -20.00 -7.71
C GLN A 56 -20.17 -18.87 -8.40
N PRO A 57 -20.55 -19.04 -9.67
CA PRO A 57 -21.42 -18.08 -10.36
C PRO A 57 -22.71 -17.82 -9.56
N GLY A 58 -23.04 -16.53 -9.41
CA GLY A 58 -24.17 -16.08 -8.62
C GLY A 58 -23.86 -15.80 -7.14
N ASP A 59 -22.67 -16.16 -6.63
CA ASP A 59 -22.27 -15.82 -5.28
C ASP A 59 -21.98 -14.31 -5.13
N GLU A 60 -22.13 -13.80 -3.91
CA GLU A 60 -21.86 -12.40 -3.56
C GLU A 60 -20.61 -12.29 -2.68
N VAL A 61 -19.66 -11.43 -3.08
CA VAL A 61 -18.55 -11.01 -2.23
C VAL A 61 -18.83 -9.63 -1.67
N VAL A 62 -18.94 -9.53 -0.36
CA VAL A 62 -19.25 -8.30 0.37
C VAL A 62 -17.98 -7.75 0.99
N VAL A 63 -17.65 -6.50 0.69
CA VAL A 63 -16.53 -5.77 1.29
C VAL A 63 -17.01 -4.47 1.91
N HIS A 64 -16.37 -4.02 2.98
CA HIS A 64 -16.78 -2.76 3.61
C HIS A 64 -16.48 -1.55 2.72
N ALA A 65 -15.33 -1.54 2.06
CA ALA A 65 -14.89 -0.48 1.17
C ALA A 65 -13.91 -1.03 0.13
N LEU A 66 -13.78 -0.36 -1.01
CA LEU A 66 -12.94 -0.80 -2.13
C LEU A 66 -11.46 -0.95 -1.76
N ASP A 67 -10.94 -0.10 -0.87
CA ASP A 67 -9.58 -0.16 -0.35
C ASP A 67 -9.30 -1.42 0.49
N ARG A 68 -10.33 -2.19 0.86
CA ARG A 68 -10.19 -3.49 1.50
C ARG A 68 -9.80 -4.57 0.49
N LEU A 69 -10.28 -4.49 -0.74
CA LEU A 69 -9.81 -5.36 -1.82
C LEU A 69 -8.33 -5.08 -2.11
N GLY A 70 -7.95 -3.84 -2.39
CA GLY A 70 -6.58 -3.48 -2.71
C GLY A 70 -6.30 -1.98 -2.54
N ARG A 71 -5.05 -1.58 -2.76
CA ARG A 71 -4.63 -0.17 -2.78
C ARG A 71 -4.12 0.26 -4.15
N ASN A 72 -3.93 -0.68 -5.06
CA ASN A 72 -3.50 -0.45 -6.43
C ASN A 72 -4.72 -0.46 -7.34
N LYS A 73 -4.91 0.59 -8.13
CA LYS A 73 -6.05 0.78 -9.03
C LYS A 73 -6.11 -0.32 -10.09
N GLU A 74 -4.97 -0.62 -10.70
CA GLU A 74 -4.85 -1.64 -11.74
C GLU A 74 -5.24 -3.01 -11.18
N GLY A 75 -4.66 -3.40 -10.05
CA GLY A 75 -4.98 -4.67 -9.39
C GLY A 75 -6.44 -4.76 -8.93
N ILE A 76 -7.06 -3.65 -8.48
CA ILE A 76 -8.49 -3.64 -8.16
C ILE A 76 -9.33 -3.85 -9.44
N LYS A 77 -8.98 -3.22 -10.55
CA LYS A 77 -9.66 -3.43 -11.84
C LYS A 77 -9.56 -4.88 -12.31
N GLU A 78 -8.37 -5.47 -12.22
CA GLU A 78 -8.14 -6.88 -12.55
C GLU A 78 -8.99 -7.81 -11.70
N GLU A 79 -9.05 -7.59 -10.39
CA GLU A 79 -9.86 -8.40 -9.48
C GLU A 79 -11.36 -8.26 -9.75
N LEU A 80 -11.83 -7.05 -10.03
CA LEU A 80 -13.24 -6.83 -10.37
C LEU A 80 -13.59 -7.44 -11.73
N ALA A 81 -12.68 -7.41 -12.70
CA ALA A 81 -12.85 -8.10 -13.98
C ALA A 81 -12.89 -9.62 -13.75
N TRP A 82 -12.02 -10.15 -12.89
CA TRP A 82 -12.03 -11.56 -12.53
C TRP A 82 -13.36 -11.99 -11.90
N PHE A 83 -13.90 -11.23 -10.94
CA PHE A 83 -15.21 -11.53 -10.33
C PHE A 83 -16.32 -11.53 -11.38
N LYS A 84 -16.30 -10.56 -12.28
CA LYS A 84 -17.28 -10.48 -13.38
C LYS A 84 -17.20 -11.71 -14.29
N GLU A 85 -16.00 -12.09 -14.71
CA GLU A 85 -15.76 -13.25 -15.58
C GLU A 85 -16.25 -14.55 -14.94
N HIS A 86 -16.14 -14.66 -13.60
CA HIS A 86 -16.60 -15.83 -12.85
C HIS A 86 -18.06 -15.71 -12.38
N GLY A 87 -18.79 -14.70 -12.85
CA GLY A 87 -20.21 -14.50 -12.49
C GLY A 87 -20.43 -14.18 -11.01
N VAL A 88 -19.42 -13.65 -10.31
CA VAL A 88 -19.49 -13.30 -8.88
C VAL A 88 -19.86 -11.83 -8.73
N ILE A 89 -20.82 -11.55 -7.86
CA ILE A 89 -21.32 -10.20 -7.60
C ILE A 89 -20.52 -9.55 -6.48
N VAL A 90 -19.96 -8.37 -6.72
CA VAL A 90 -19.23 -7.61 -5.69
C VAL A 90 -20.15 -6.54 -5.08
N ARG A 91 -20.28 -6.55 -3.75
CA ARG A 91 -21.04 -5.59 -2.97
C ARG A 91 -20.10 -4.78 -2.09
N ILE A 92 -20.15 -3.46 -2.18
CA ILE A 92 -19.27 -2.55 -1.46
C ILE A 92 -20.14 -1.70 -0.50
N LEU A 93 -20.05 -1.96 0.80
CA LEU A 93 -20.97 -1.39 1.78
C LEU A 93 -20.97 0.14 1.85
N ASN A 94 -19.84 0.78 1.60
CA ASN A 94 -19.74 2.24 1.54
C ASN A 94 -20.11 2.84 0.17
N VAL A 95 -20.59 2.02 -0.77
CA VAL A 95 -21.04 2.43 -2.10
C VAL A 95 -22.47 1.91 -2.34
N PRO A 96 -23.50 2.65 -1.90
CA PRO A 96 -24.88 2.18 -1.89
C PRO A 96 -25.40 1.69 -3.24
N THR A 97 -24.91 2.23 -4.34
CA THR A 97 -25.32 1.81 -5.70
C THR A 97 -24.92 0.36 -6.02
N THR A 98 -23.90 -0.19 -5.36
CA THR A 98 -23.52 -1.60 -5.52
C THR A 98 -24.43 -2.56 -4.75
N LEU A 99 -25.27 -2.01 -3.87
CA LEU A 99 -26.18 -2.78 -3.01
C LEU A 99 -27.58 -2.93 -3.61
N ILE A 100 -27.85 -2.23 -4.71
CA ILE A 100 -29.15 -2.27 -5.41
C ILE A 100 -29.31 -3.64 -6.07
N GLU A 101 -30.47 -4.25 -5.90
CA GLU A 101 -30.87 -5.45 -6.64
C GLU A 101 -31.64 -5.01 -7.89
N TYR A 102 -31.18 -5.44 -9.05
CA TYR A 102 -31.83 -5.14 -10.33
C TYR A 102 -32.76 -6.29 -10.72
N PRO A 103 -33.90 -6.01 -11.37
CA PRO A 103 -34.76 -7.04 -11.92
C PRO A 103 -34.02 -7.91 -12.95
N GLU A 104 -34.50 -9.14 -13.15
CA GLU A 104 -34.00 -10.02 -14.22
C GLU A 104 -34.00 -9.34 -15.57
N GLY A 105 -32.90 -9.46 -16.34
CA GLY A 105 -32.72 -8.83 -17.63
C GLY A 105 -32.13 -7.41 -17.59
N GLN A 106 -31.92 -6.85 -16.40
CA GLN A 106 -31.30 -5.53 -16.23
C GLN A 106 -29.93 -5.58 -15.53
N GLU A 107 -29.32 -6.74 -15.45
CA GLU A 107 -28.01 -6.96 -14.83
C GLU A 107 -26.90 -6.10 -15.46
N TRP A 108 -27.03 -5.80 -16.75
CA TRP A 108 -26.13 -4.91 -17.48
C TRP A 108 -26.06 -3.48 -16.89
N LEU A 109 -27.17 -3.00 -16.29
CA LEU A 109 -27.20 -1.71 -15.59
C LEU A 109 -26.29 -1.73 -14.36
N MET A 110 -26.30 -2.82 -13.61
CA MET A 110 -25.41 -3.01 -12.46
C MET A 110 -23.95 -3.03 -12.91
N GLU A 111 -23.64 -3.72 -14.00
CA GLU A 111 -22.30 -3.72 -14.57
C GLU A 111 -21.85 -2.33 -14.99
N MET A 112 -22.69 -1.59 -15.69
CA MET A 112 -22.39 -0.24 -16.15
C MET A 112 -22.15 0.71 -14.95
N VAL A 113 -23.04 0.68 -13.97
CA VAL A 113 -22.90 1.50 -12.75
C VAL A 113 -21.63 1.14 -11.97
N ASN A 114 -21.33 -0.15 -11.80
CA ASN A 114 -20.13 -0.60 -11.14
C ASN A 114 -18.86 -0.16 -11.88
N ASN A 115 -18.82 -0.27 -13.19
CA ASN A 115 -17.69 0.18 -14.00
C ASN A 115 -17.46 1.69 -13.86
N ILE A 116 -18.51 2.51 -13.95
CA ILE A 116 -18.41 3.96 -13.76
C ILE A 116 -17.92 4.30 -12.33
N LEU A 117 -18.47 3.63 -11.33
CA LEU A 117 -18.06 3.85 -9.93
C LEU A 117 -16.60 3.50 -9.69
N ILE A 118 -16.11 2.39 -10.25
CA ILE A 118 -14.71 1.97 -10.15
C ILE A 118 -13.80 3.02 -10.78
N GLU A 119 -14.16 3.53 -11.96
CA GLU A 119 -13.41 4.60 -12.62
C GLU A 119 -13.38 5.87 -11.76
N VAL A 120 -14.53 6.30 -11.25
CA VAL A 120 -14.66 7.51 -10.44
C VAL A 120 -13.92 7.36 -9.09
N LEU A 121 -14.12 6.25 -8.39
CA LEU A 121 -13.42 5.98 -7.12
C LEU A 121 -11.90 5.84 -7.33
N GLY A 122 -11.48 5.21 -8.43
CA GLY A 122 -10.08 5.14 -8.82
C GLY A 122 -9.46 6.51 -9.05
N ALA A 123 -10.17 7.41 -9.75
CA ALA A 123 -9.73 8.77 -9.99
C ALA A 123 -9.63 9.59 -8.68
N PHE A 124 -10.62 9.50 -7.80
CA PHE A 124 -10.56 10.15 -6.48
C PHE A 124 -9.41 9.64 -5.60
N ALA A 125 -9.15 8.33 -5.59
CA ALA A 125 -8.04 7.76 -4.83
C ALA A 125 -6.68 8.25 -5.36
N GLU A 126 -6.53 8.43 -6.66
CA GLU A 126 -5.32 8.97 -7.28
C GLU A 126 -5.14 10.45 -6.95
N GLN A 127 -6.20 11.23 -7.09
CA GLN A 127 -6.21 12.65 -6.69
C GLN A 127 -5.82 12.86 -5.23
N GLU A 128 -6.36 12.06 -4.31
CA GLU A 128 -6.00 12.15 -2.88
C GLU A 128 -4.54 11.77 -2.63
N ARG A 129 -4.00 10.76 -3.35
CA ARG A 129 -2.56 10.43 -3.28
C ARG A 129 -1.68 11.58 -3.75
N GLU A 130 -2.05 12.23 -4.84
CA GLU A 130 -1.34 13.40 -5.35
C GLU A 130 -1.41 14.56 -4.36
N ASN A 131 -2.57 14.82 -3.80
CA ASN A 131 -2.77 15.84 -2.77
C ASN A 131 -1.93 15.55 -1.51
N ILE A 132 -1.84 14.29 -1.08
CA ILE A 132 -0.99 13.90 0.05
C ILE A 132 0.48 14.12 -0.29
N ARG A 133 0.94 13.71 -1.48
CA ARG A 133 2.33 13.93 -1.93
C ARG A 133 2.66 15.41 -2.02
N LYS A 134 1.75 16.21 -2.58
CA LYS A 134 1.92 17.67 -2.67
C LYS A 134 2.03 18.30 -1.29
N ARG A 135 1.09 18.03 -0.38
CA ARG A 135 1.14 18.50 1.01
C ARG A 135 2.41 18.05 1.74
N GLN A 136 2.88 16.83 1.49
CA GLN A 136 4.13 16.32 2.06
C GLN A 136 5.34 17.06 1.49
N ALA A 137 5.40 17.28 0.18
CA ALA A 137 6.46 18.05 -0.47
C ALA A 137 6.51 19.50 0.03
N GLU A 138 5.36 20.16 0.12
CA GLU A 138 5.22 21.51 0.68
C GLU A 138 5.68 21.56 2.14
N GLY A 139 5.27 20.58 2.96
CA GLY A 139 5.70 20.47 4.34
C GLY A 139 7.22 20.26 4.49
N ILE A 140 7.83 19.48 3.59
CA ILE A 140 9.29 19.31 3.54
C ILE A 140 9.95 20.60 3.07
N ALA A 141 9.38 21.29 2.06
CA ALA A 141 9.90 22.54 1.54
C ALA A 141 9.91 23.65 2.59
N ALA A 142 8.92 23.68 3.45
CA ALA A 142 8.78 24.66 4.55
C ALA A 142 9.66 24.34 5.78
N MET A 143 10.37 23.20 5.82
CA MET A 143 11.26 22.89 6.94
C MET A 143 12.45 23.85 6.99
N PRO A 144 12.89 24.28 8.20
CA PRO A 144 14.12 25.04 8.37
C PRO A 144 15.32 24.28 7.82
N VAL A 145 16.33 25.02 7.42
CA VAL A 145 17.60 24.49 6.91
C VAL A 145 18.69 24.75 7.95
N ASP A 146 19.55 23.78 8.19
CA ASP A 146 20.72 23.96 9.06
C ASP A 146 21.87 24.69 8.32
N GLU A 147 22.93 25.01 9.04
CA GLU A 147 24.12 25.68 8.49
C GLU A 147 24.79 24.94 7.32
N LYS A 148 24.51 23.62 7.18
CA LYS A 148 25.01 22.78 6.10
C LYS A 148 23.99 22.61 4.95
N GLY A 149 22.91 23.42 4.95
CA GLY A 149 21.89 23.35 3.91
C GLY A 149 20.93 22.15 4.02
N ARG A 150 20.93 21.40 5.12
CA ARG A 150 20.09 20.20 5.30
C ARG A 150 18.80 20.57 6.03
N ARG A 151 17.68 20.04 5.57
CA ARG A 151 16.38 20.26 6.21
C ARG A 151 16.32 19.60 7.57
N VAL A 152 15.78 20.30 8.57
CA VAL A 152 15.68 19.83 9.93
C VAL A 152 14.23 19.76 10.41
N SER A 153 13.93 18.77 11.23
CA SER A 153 12.58 18.53 11.75
C SER A 153 12.19 19.57 12.79
N THR A 154 10.95 20.08 12.68
CA THR A 154 10.32 20.95 13.69
C THR A 154 9.42 20.18 14.65
N LYS A 155 9.20 18.87 14.42
CA LYS A 155 8.26 18.05 15.21
C LYS A 155 8.74 17.90 16.65
N PRO A 156 7.81 17.95 17.65
CA PRO A 156 8.14 17.62 19.03
C PRO A 156 8.87 16.29 19.17
N GLY A 157 9.90 16.23 20.00
CA GLY A 157 10.75 15.04 20.19
C GLY A 157 11.75 14.74 19.07
N LYS A 158 11.69 15.46 17.93
CA LYS A 158 12.65 15.35 16.80
C LYS A 158 13.16 16.71 16.33
N LYS A 159 12.91 17.76 17.10
CA LYS A 159 13.30 19.14 16.73
C LYS A 159 14.83 19.21 16.54
N GLY A 160 15.25 19.78 15.41
CA GLY A 160 16.67 19.90 15.05
C GLY A 160 17.29 18.64 14.43
N SER A 161 16.60 17.49 14.42
CA SER A 161 17.14 16.31 13.74
C SER A 161 17.05 16.46 12.21
N VAL A 162 18.09 16.06 11.50
CA VAL A 162 18.11 16.08 10.03
C VAL A 162 16.98 15.26 9.46
N TYR A 163 16.21 15.86 8.54
CA TYR A 163 15.14 15.19 7.83
C TYR A 163 15.69 14.30 6.71
N GLY A 164 15.21 13.09 6.61
CA GLY A 164 15.59 12.11 5.59
C GLY A 164 16.23 10.86 6.19
N ARG A 165 16.75 10.01 5.31
CA ARG A 165 17.48 8.82 5.72
C ARG A 165 18.78 9.27 6.38
N LYS A 166 19.00 8.85 7.64
CA LYS A 166 20.29 9.06 8.29
C LYS A 166 21.35 8.36 7.45
N GLU A 167 22.25 9.12 6.89
CA GLU A 167 23.44 8.60 6.28
C GLU A 167 24.35 8.09 7.40
N LYS A 168 24.25 6.83 7.71
CA LYS A 168 25.22 6.20 8.58
C LYS A 168 26.50 6.02 7.77
N ARG A 169 27.56 6.71 8.19
CA ARG A 169 28.90 6.31 7.81
C ARG A 169 29.15 4.98 8.52
N PRO A 170 29.52 3.91 7.80
CA PRO A 170 29.86 2.64 8.43
C PRO A 170 31.05 2.82 9.39
N ASP A 171 30.97 2.19 10.55
CA ASP A 171 31.97 2.37 11.62
C ASP A 171 33.37 1.93 11.18
N ASN A 172 33.44 0.94 10.30
CA ASN A 172 34.70 0.42 9.73
C ASN A 172 35.22 1.17 8.49
N PHE A 173 34.51 2.25 8.03
CA PHE A 173 34.82 2.91 6.76
C PHE A 173 36.26 3.47 6.70
N GLU A 174 36.70 4.15 7.75
CA GLU A 174 38.05 4.78 7.76
C GLU A 174 39.16 3.76 7.74
N GLU A 175 39.00 2.66 8.44
CA GLU A 175 39.98 1.55 8.44
C GLU A 175 40.05 0.90 7.06
N VAL A 176 38.91 0.56 6.46
CA VAL A 176 38.83 -0.06 5.14
C VAL A 176 39.34 0.89 4.05
N LEU A 177 39.06 2.19 4.17
CA LEU A 177 39.59 3.20 3.25
C LEU A 177 41.14 3.28 3.33
N ARG A 178 41.70 3.20 4.54
CA ARG A 178 43.17 3.18 4.75
C ARG A 178 43.80 1.95 4.12
N ARG A 179 43.24 0.76 4.34
CA ARG A 179 43.68 -0.51 3.75
C ARG A 179 43.60 -0.49 2.21
N GLN A 180 42.52 0.06 1.68
CA GLN A 180 42.35 0.22 0.25
C GLN A 180 43.40 1.20 -0.36
N LYS A 181 43.71 2.32 0.31
CA LYS A 181 44.74 3.25 -0.12
C LYS A 181 46.16 2.67 0.00
N ALA A 182 46.39 1.77 0.96
CA ALA A 182 47.62 1.03 1.11
C ALA A 182 47.81 -0.10 0.06
N GLY A 183 46.79 -0.39 -0.74
CA GLY A 183 46.84 -1.45 -1.74
C GLY A 183 46.57 -2.85 -1.19
N GLU A 184 46.19 -2.97 0.08
CA GLU A 184 45.82 -4.24 0.74
C GLU A 184 44.49 -4.80 0.30
N LEU A 185 43.61 -3.93 -0.19
CA LEU A 185 42.24 -4.27 -0.69
C LEU A 185 42.00 -3.63 -2.05
N THR A 186 41.40 -4.38 -2.94
CA THR A 186 40.82 -3.81 -4.16
C THR A 186 39.58 -2.97 -3.82
N LEU A 187 39.21 -2.05 -4.71
CA LEU A 187 37.98 -1.27 -4.52
C LEU A 187 36.75 -2.18 -4.38
N LYS A 188 36.68 -3.29 -5.10
CA LYS A 188 35.56 -4.25 -5.05
C LYS A 188 35.43 -4.90 -3.68
N GLU A 189 36.55 -5.31 -3.10
CA GLU A 189 36.61 -5.91 -1.76
C GLU A 189 36.26 -4.88 -0.70
N ALA A 190 36.78 -3.67 -0.79
CA ALA A 190 36.47 -2.58 0.11
C ALA A 190 34.96 -2.21 0.11
N LEU A 191 34.33 -2.15 -1.07
CA LEU A 191 32.90 -1.92 -1.20
C LEU A 191 32.06 -3.04 -0.55
N ALA A 192 32.50 -4.30 -0.71
CA ALA A 192 31.82 -5.46 -0.12
C ALA A 192 31.96 -5.47 1.40
N GLU A 193 33.15 -5.16 1.93
CA GLU A 193 33.43 -5.15 3.37
C GLU A 193 32.66 -4.04 4.11
N VAL A 194 32.52 -2.87 3.48
CA VAL A 194 31.77 -1.71 4.04
C VAL A 194 30.27 -1.77 3.77
N GLY A 195 29.86 -2.52 2.75
CA GLY A 195 28.43 -2.64 2.36
C GLY A 195 27.85 -1.38 1.72
N VAL A 196 28.69 -0.58 1.01
CA VAL A 196 28.25 0.64 0.32
C VAL A 196 28.42 0.54 -1.20
N GLY A 197 27.60 1.27 -1.95
CA GLY A 197 27.79 1.39 -3.39
C GLY A 197 28.97 2.30 -3.76
N ARG A 198 29.45 2.16 -5.00
CA ARG A 198 30.65 2.88 -5.52
C ARG A 198 30.52 4.41 -5.39
N THR A 199 29.38 4.98 -5.72
CA THR A 199 29.13 6.43 -5.60
C THR A 199 29.28 6.88 -4.15
N ARG A 200 28.65 6.16 -3.21
CA ARG A 200 28.70 6.49 -1.78
C ARG A 200 30.09 6.33 -1.19
N TRP A 201 30.85 5.36 -1.64
CA TRP A 201 32.25 5.19 -1.26
C TRP A 201 33.07 6.46 -1.52
N TYR A 202 33.00 7.01 -2.74
CA TYR A 202 33.75 8.21 -3.08
C TYR A 202 33.27 9.46 -2.35
N GLU A 203 31.98 9.58 -2.07
CA GLU A 203 31.45 10.66 -1.24
C GLU A 203 32.06 10.61 0.17
N LEU A 204 31.98 9.45 0.83
CA LEU A 204 32.55 9.24 2.17
C LEU A 204 34.08 9.42 2.18
N ALA A 205 34.77 8.99 1.14
CA ALA A 205 36.21 9.17 1.05
C ALA A 205 36.61 10.65 0.92
N ARG A 206 35.80 11.49 0.26
CA ARG A 206 36.00 12.95 0.22
C ARG A 206 35.72 13.59 1.58
N GLU A 207 34.67 13.14 2.28
CA GLU A 207 34.33 13.61 3.63
C GLU A 207 35.44 13.36 4.66
N VAL A 208 36.24 12.31 4.47
CA VAL A 208 37.38 11.95 5.34
C VAL A 208 38.67 12.73 4.96
N ALA A 209 38.75 13.17 3.71
CA ALA A 209 39.93 13.86 3.21
C ALA A 209 39.91 15.38 3.39
N GLY A 210 38.74 15.98 3.71
CA GLY A 210 38.58 17.41 3.98
C GLY A 210 38.33 17.69 5.45
#